data_eeee2922ed87c858453f4e0e944d273d
#
_entry.id   eeee2922ed87c858453f4e0e944d273d
#
_cell.length_a   1.000
_cell.length_b   1.000
_cell.length_c   1.000
_cell.angle_alpha   90.00
_cell.angle_beta   90.00
_cell.angle_gamma   90.00
#
_symmetry.space_group_name_H-M   'P 1'
#
loop_
_entity.id
_entity.type
_entity.pdbx_description
1 polymer ?
#
loop_
_entity_poly.entity_id
_entity_poly.type
_entity_poly.pdbx_seq_one_letter_code
_entity_poly.pdbx_strand_id
1 'polypeptide(L)'
;MSKTNLLGAARGVLLLVGLLASFAPRAEDPARVEVTIRDHRFVPSEIRVPAARPVVLEITNEDPTAEEFDSRALKVEKVIAGGKSGTVRIRALEKGTYPFMGEYHQETARGTVVAE
;
A
#
# COMPACT_ATOMS: atom_id res chain seq x y z
N MET A 1 22.54 12.31 -75.09
CA MET A 1 23.20 11.74 -73.89
C MET A 1 22.35 11.96 -72.67
N SER A 2 21.66 10.95 -72.30
CA SER A 2 20.79 11.04 -71.14
C SER A 2 21.63 10.72 -69.90
N LYS A 3 21.78 11.69 -69.08
CA LYS A 3 22.32 11.43 -67.76
C LYS A 3 21.15 11.06 -66.88
N THR A 4 21.06 9.80 -66.61
CA THR A 4 20.19 9.33 -65.55
C THR A 4 20.78 9.75 -64.21
N ASN A 5 20.27 10.80 -63.68
CA ASN A 5 20.48 11.07 -62.28
C ASN A 5 19.70 10.04 -61.48
N LEU A 6 20.45 9.06 -61.09
CA LEU A 6 19.98 8.26 -59.96
C LEU A 6 20.02 9.14 -58.74
N LEU A 7 18.94 9.81 -58.53
CA LEU A 7 18.62 10.31 -57.19
C LEU A 7 18.53 9.06 -56.33
N GLY A 8 19.62 8.80 -55.64
CA GLY A 8 19.54 7.85 -54.57
C GLY A 8 18.35 8.24 -53.71
N ALA A 9 17.33 7.42 -53.77
CA ALA A 9 16.28 7.54 -52.77
C ALA A 9 16.98 7.53 -51.43
N ALA A 10 16.98 8.69 -50.78
CA ALA A 10 17.31 8.72 -49.39
C ALA A 10 16.27 7.82 -48.71
N ARG A 11 16.59 6.57 -48.58
CA ARG A 11 15.83 5.73 -47.68
C ARG A 11 16.06 6.32 -46.32
N GLY A 12 15.19 7.22 -45.93
CA GLY A 12 15.09 7.56 -44.55
C GLY A 12 14.81 6.26 -43.78
N VAL A 13 15.83 5.70 -43.21
CA VAL A 13 15.63 4.69 -42.21
C VAL A 13 14.91 5.41 -41.11
N LEU A 14 13.61 5.30 -41.13
CA LEU A 14 12.82 5.64 -39.96
C LEU A 14 13.25 4.62 -38.92
N LEU A 15 14.29 4.95 -38.15
CA LEU A 15 14.56 4.28 -36.91
C LEU A 15 13.36 4.58 -36.05
N LEU A 16 12.38 3.69 -36.14
CA LEU A 16 11.41 3.57 -35.08
C LEU A 16 12.21 3.10 -33.88
N VAL A 17 12.80 4.06 -33.16
CA VAL A 17 13.23 3.79 -31.82
C VAL A 17 11.93 3.55 -31.07
N GLY A 18 11.51 2.29 -31.11
CA GLY A 18 10.47 1.86 -30.20
C GLY A 18 10.99 2.28 -28.84
N LEU A 19 10.35 3.28 -28.26
CA LEU A 19 10.51 3.56 -26.86
C LEU A 19 10.00 2.29 -26.17
N LEU A 20 10.90 1.32 -26.01
CA LEU A 20 10.68 0.29 -25.03
C LEU A 20 10.67 1.03 -23.72
N ALA A 21 9.47 1.47 -23.32
CA ALA A 21 9.24 1.83 -21.96
C ALA A 21 9.63 0.59 -21.16
N SER A 22 10.90 0.53 -20.74
CA SER A 22 11.30 -0.44 -19.75
C SER A 22 10.48 -0.10 -18.51
N PHE A 23 9.41 -0.84 -18.31
CA PHE A 23 8.79 -0.90 -17.01
C PHE A 23 9.81 -1.56 -16.10
N ALA A 24 10.81 -0.78 -15.64
CA ALA A 24 11.55 -1.17 -14.47
C ALA A 24 10.50 -1.44 -13.40
N PRO A 25 10.51 -2.60 -12.71
CA PRO A 25 9.64 -2.83 -11.61
C PRO A 25 9.87 -1.69 -10.63
N ARG A 26 8.98 -0.73 -10.61
CA ARG A 26 8.92 0.22 -9.52
C ARG A 26 8.73 -0.62 -8.28
N ALA A 27 9.54 -0.33 -7.25
CA ALA A 27 9.17 -0.75 -5.93
C ALA A 27 7.67 -0.48 -5.83
N GLU A 28 6.86 -1.51 -5.70
CA GLU A 28 5.41 -1.39 -5.72
C GLU A 28 5.01 -0.33 -4.70
N ASP A 29 4.16 0.59 -5.09
CA ASP A 29 3.52 1.49 -4.16
C ASP A 29 2.87 0.66 -3.06
N PRO A 30 2.95 1.06 -1.79
CA PRO A 30 2.29 0.32 -0.72
C PRO A 30 0.78 0.23 -0.96
N ALA A 31 0.20 -0.91 -0.64
CA ALA A 31 -1.24 -1.06 -0.59
C ALA A 31 -1.78 -0.16 0.54
N ARG A 32 -2.85 0.58 0.29
CA ARG A 32 -3.45 1.48 1.27
C ARG A 32 -4.80 0.94 1.69
N VAL A 33 -5.04 0.92 3.00
CA VAL A 33 -6.31 0.50 3.58
C VAL A 33 -6.74 1.52 4.61
N GLU A 34 -7.99 1.93 4.54
CA GLU A 34 -8.59 2.82 5.53
C GLU A 34 -9.25 2.01 6.63
N VAL A 35 -9.00 2.39 7.88
CA VAL A 35 -9.54 1.78 9.08
C VAL A 35 -10.08 2.88 9.98
N THR A 36 -11.22 2.64 10.58
CA THR A 36 -11.82 3.56 11.53
C THR A 36 -11.83 2.94 12.92
N ILE A 37 -11.56 3.75 13.94
CA ILE A 37 -11.82 3.41 15.34
C ILE A 37 -13.11 4.11 15.73
N ARG A 38 -14.08 3.33 16.18
CA ARG A 38 -15.39 3.81 16.62
C ARG A 38 -15.91 2.91 17.73
N ASP A 39 -16.39 3.52 18.80
CA ASP A 39 -16.90 2.80 19.97
C ASP A 39 -15.89 1.75 20.48
N HIS A 40 -14.63 2.13 20.55
CA HIS A 40 -13.51 1.28 20.95
C HIS A 40 -13.39 0.00 20.15
N ARG A 41 -13.67 0.07 18.85
CA ARG A 41 -13.56 -1.04 17.89
C ARG A 41 -12.89 -0.59 16.62
N PHE A 42 -12.17 -1.49 15.99
CA PHE A 42 -11.66 -1.28 14.64
C PHE A 42 -12.69 -1.69 13.60
N VAL A 43 -12.90 -0.82 12.62
CA VAL A 43 -13.84 -1.07 11.52
C VAL A 43 -13.10 -0.83 10.19
N PRO A 44 -12.89 -1.84 9.34
CA PRO A 44 -13.19 -3.26 9.59
C PRO A 44 -12.25 -3.87 10.64
N SER A 45 -12.67 -4.92 11.31
CA SER A 45 -11.83 -5.68 12.25
C SER A 45 -10.97 -6.73 11.54
N GLU A 46 -11.39 -7.24 10.40
CA GLU A 46 -10.59 -8.07 9.53
C GLU A 46 -10.13 -7.22 8.34
N ILE A 47 -8.82 -6.99 8.26
CA ILE A 47 -8.20 -6.15 7.23
C ILE A 47 -7.49 -7.08 6.25
N ARG A 48 -8.00 -7.16 5.02
CA ARG A 48 -7.40 -7.98 3.97
C ARG A 48 -6.40 -7.17 3.17
N VAL A 49 -5.21 -7.69 3.01
CA VAL A 49 -4.12 -7.04 2.30
C VAL A 49 -3.44 -8.02 1.33
N PRO A 50 -2.82 -7.53 0.26
CA PRO A 50 -2.02 -8.40 -0.60
C PRO A 50 -0.76 -8.87 0.13
N ALA A 51 -0.42 -10.16 0.01
CA ALA A 51 0.84 -10.68 0.50
C ALA A 51 2.02 -10.14 -0.32
N ALA A 52 3.20 -10.15 0.29
CA ALA A 52 4.46 -9.77 -0.34
C ALA A 52 4.51 -8.30 -0.81
N ARG A 53 3.67 -7.45 -0.25
CA ARG A 53 3.61 -6.03 -0.59
C ARG A 53 3.52 -5.20 0.70
N PRO A 54 4.30 -4.11 0.83
CA PRO A 54 4.14 -3.22 1.96
C PRO A 54 2.73 -2.65 2.04
N VAL A 55 2.25 -2.40 3.24
CA VAL A 55 0.89 -1.90 3.50
C VAL A 55 0.95 -0.63 4.34
N VAL A 56 0.09 0.30 4.03
CA VAL A 56 -0.16 1.48 4.85
C VAL A 56 -1.60 1.46 5.31
N LEU A 57 -1.80 1.43 6.62
CA LEU A 57 -3.12 1.63 7.22
C LEU A 57 -3.27 3.11 7.55
N GLU A 58 -4.30 3.71 7.02
CA GLU A 58 -4.74 5.06 7.40
C GLU A 58 -5.84 4.89 8.44
N ILE A 59 -5.53 5.16 9.70
CA ILE A 59 -6.46 4.93 10.82
C ILE A 59 -7.04 6.26 11.28
N THR A 60 -8.35 6.38 11.21
CA THR A 60 -9.08 7.53 11.73
C THR A 60 -9.77 7.15 13.04
N ASN A 61 -9.39 7.83 14.12
CA ASN A 61 -10.02 7.62 15.42
C ASN A 61 -11.19 8.60 15.60
N GLU A 62 -12.40 8.10 15.48
CA GLU A 62 -13.62 8.90 15.66
C GLU A 62 -14.02 9.02 17.13
N ASP A 63 -13.38 8.28 18.02
CA ASP A 63 -13.64 8.39 19.45
C ASP A 63 -12.98 9.64 20.06
N PRO A 64 -13.51 10.16 21.16
CA PRO A 64 -12.88 11.30 21.85
C PRO A 64 -11.61 10.95 22.60
N THR A 65 -11.36 9.66 22.86
CA THR A 65 -10.18 9.17 23.58
C THR A 65 -9.17 8.56 22.65
N ALA A 66 -7.89 8.58 23.02
CA ALA A 66 -6.82 7.96 22.27
C ALA A 66 -6.97 6.43 22.25
N GLU A 67 -6.44 5.80 21.20
CA GLU A 67 -6.28 4.37 21.08
C GLU A 67 -4.84 4.05 20.64
N GLU A 68 -4.30 2.95 21.10
CA GLU A 68 -3.03 2.46 20.62
C GLU A 68 -3.22 1.20 19.78
N PHE A 69 -2.90 1.32 18.48
CA PHE A 69 -2.80 0.15 17.61
C PHE A 69 -1.53 -0.61 17.97
N ASP A 70 -1.68 -1.82 18.45
CA ASP A 70 -0.58 -2.65 18.90
C ASP A 70 -0.64 -4.04 18.26
N SER A 71 0.50 -4.50 17.74
CA SER A 71 0.62 -5.84 17.18
C SER A 71 2.05 -6.36 17.29
N ARG A 72 2.23 -7.42 18.05
CA ARG A 72 3.49 -8.15 18.07
C ARG A 72 3.77 -8.83 16.73
N ALA A 73 2.73 -9.40 16.14
CA ALA A 73 2.84 -10.11 14.86
C ALA A 73 3.27 -9.19 13.72
N LEU A 74 2.79 -7.95 13.72
CA LEU A 74 3.14 -6.93 12.73
C LEU A 74 4.35 -6.10 13.15
N LYS A 75 4.78 -6.19 14.39
CA LYS A 75 5.86 -5.37 15.00
C LYS A 75 5.56 -3.87 14.90
N VAL A 76 4.35 -3.49 15.28
CA VAL A 76 3.86 -2.12 15.22
C VAL A 76 3.23 -1.72 16.54
N GLU A 77 3.55 -0.50 16.97
CA GLU A 77 2.86 0.23 18.04
C GLU A 77 2.62 1.65 17.55
N LYS A 78 1.38 2.12 17.60
CA LYS A 78 1.03 3.47 17.17
C LYS A 78 -0.14 4.00 17.96
N VAL A 79 0.05 5.12 18.65
CA VAL A 79 -1.02 5.86 19.32
C VAL A 79 -1.69 6.78 18.31
N ILE A 80 -3.01 6.69 18.24
CA ILE A 80 -3.86 7.60 17.46
C ILE A 80 -4.71 8.40 18.42
N ALA A 81 -4.44 9.69 18.52
CA ALA A 81 -5.18 10.58 19.40
C ALA A 81 -6.67 10.61 19.06
N GLY A 82 -7.51 10.85 20.05
CA GLY A 82 -8.96 10.99 19.85
C GLY A 82 -9.27 12.06 18.82
N GLY A 83 -10.16 11.76 17.87
CA GLY A 83 -10.57 12.67 16.82
C GLY A 83 -9.51 12.93 15.75
N LYS A 84 -8.42 12.18 15.73
CA LYS A 84 -7.30 12.34 14.81
C LYS A 84 -7.10 11.10 13.95
N SER A 85 -6.30 11.27 12.91
CA SER A 85 -5.85 10.17 12.06
C SER A 85 -4.37 9.88 12.27
N GLY A 86 -3.98 8.65 12.04
CA GLY A 86 -2.60 8.21 12.08
C GLY A 86 -2.31 7.18 11.00
N THR A 87 -1.05 7.07 10.65
CA THR A 87 -0.58 6.14 9.63
C THR A 87 0.21 5.02 10.27
N VAL A 88 -0.14 3.79 9.97
CA VAL A 88 0.60 2.59 10.37
C VAL A 88 1.22 1.96 9.14
N ARG A 89 2.54 1.79 9.17
CA ARG A 89 3.30 1.16 8.08
C ARG A 89 3.58 -0.28 8.45
N ILE A 90 3.19 -1.19 7.58
CA ILE A 90 3.38 -2.63 7.76
C ILE A 90 4.31 -3.12 6.66
N ARG A 91 5.34 -3.90 7.06
CA ARG A 91 6.24 -4.56 6.11
C ARG A 91 5.47 -5.49 5.18
N ALA A 92 6.07 -5.85 4.06
CA ALA A 92 5.54 -6.92 3.21
C ALA A 92 5.40 -8.20 4.04
N LEU A 93 4.20 -8.79 4.03
CA LEU A 93 3.87 -9.96 4.84
C LEU A 93 3.82 -11.21 3.98
N GLU A 94 4.22 -12.33 4.53
CA GLU A 94 3.89 -13.64 3.97
C GLU A 94 2.39 -13.90 4.16
N LYS A 95 1.82 -14.77 3.33
CA LYS A 95 0.43 -15.19 3.49
C LYS A 95 0.19 -15.69 4.90
N GLY A 96 -0.86 -15.23 5.52
CA GLY A 96 -1.18 -15.60 6.89
C GLY A 96 -2.09 -14.59 7.58
N THR A 97 -2.32 -14.85 8.86
CA THR A 97 -3.18 -14.02 9.71
C THR A 97 -2.35 -13.44 10.84
N TYR A 98 -2.48 -12.14 11.03
CA TYR A 98 -1.67 -11.35 11.96
C TYR A 98 -2.60 -10.59 12.89
N PRO A 99 -2.70 -10.98 14.17
CA PRO A 99 -3.59 -10.29 15.11
C PRO A 99 -3.05 -8.93 15.53
N PHE A 100 -3.95 -8.02 15.79
CA PHE A 100 -3.67 -6.73 16.43
C PHE A 100 -4.75 -6.39 17.44
N MET A 101 -4.46 -5.42 18.28
CA MET A 101 -5.41 -4.94 19.27
C MET A 101 -5.27 -3.43 19.48
N GLY A 102 -6.30 -2.84 20.08
CA GLY A 102 -6.24 -1.54 20.72
C GLY A 102 -5.83 -1.73 22.17
N GLU A 103 -4.62 -1.32 22.50
CA GLU A 103 -4.04 -1.53 23.85
C GLU A 103 -4.88 -0.88 24.94
N TYR A 104 -5.51 0.24 24.65
CA TYR A 104 -6.28 0.98 25.64
C TYR A 104 -7.71 0.44 25.85
N HIS A 105 -8.19 -0.42 24.95
CA HIS A 105 -9.52 -1.01 25.00
C HIS A 105 -9.49 -2.47 24.53
N GLN A 106 -8.69 -3.29 25.18
CA GLN A 106 -8.39 -4.67 24.74
C GLN A 106 -9.60 -5.59 24.65
N GLU A 107 -10.66 -5.31 25.39
CA GLU A 107 -11.86 -6.15 25.41
C GLU A 107 -12.68 -6.02 24.11
N THR A 108 -12.63 -4.87 23.47
CA THR A 108 -13.44 -4.58 22.28
C THR A 108 -12.61 -4.30 21.03
N ALA A 109 -11.46 -3.67 21.19
CA ALA A 109 -10.62 -3.27 20.08
C ALA A 109 -9.67 -4.40 19.67
N ARG A 110 -10.18 -5.34 18.88
CA ARG A 110 -9.40 -6.48 18.39
C ARG A 110 -9.64 -6.69 16.90
N GLY A 111 -8.61 -7.12 16.21
CA GLY A 111 -8.73 -7.45 14.81
C GLY A 111 -7.59 -8.29 14.29
N THR A 112 -7.63 -8.55 13.00
CA THR A 112 -6.62 -9.31 12.29
C THR A 112 -6.32 -8.68 10.94
N VAL A 113 -5.07 -8.72 10.55
CA VAL A 113 -4.64 -8.48 9.16
C VAL A 113 -4.49 -9.85 8.50
N VAL A 114 -5.18 -10.04 7.39
CA VAL A 114 -5.09 -11.27 6.58
C VAL A 114 -4.33 -10.93 5.30
N ALA A 115 -3.14 -11.49 5.14
CA ALA A 115 -2.33 -11.37 3.93
C ALA A 115 -2.61 -12.56 2.99
N GLU A 116 -3.05 -12.26 1.80
CA GLU A 116 -3.48 -13.28 0.82
C GLU A 116 -3.05 -13.00 -0.63
#